data_5d27f6d91930115861f08ea06c10f044
#
_entry.id   5d27f6d91930115861f08ea06c10f044
#
_cell.length_a   1.000
_cell.length_b   1.000
_cell.length_c   1.000
_cell.angle_alpha   90.00
_cell.angle_beta   90.00
_cell.angle_gamma   90.00
#
_symmetry.space_group_name_H-M   'P 1'
#
loop_
_entity.id
_entity.type
_entity.pdbx_description
1 polymer ?
#
loop_
_entity_poly.entity_id
_entity_poly.type
_entity_poly.pdbx_seq_one_letter_code
_entity_poly.pdbx_strand_id
1 'polypeptide(L)'
;VRYLRTKPIDKTDEDEVFTVDLFTSHGVYRYLTNRTNGLKLTPRENSFESHSFERMPITEFSNNERRKGDYEKVITLIDLYDNAESDTANYMSDLNDAMLLIKGNLNLDPVEVRKQKEANVLFLEPTVYVDAEGRETEGSVDGGYIYKQYDVQGTEAYKDRLNSDIHMFTNTPNMKDDNFSGTQSGEAMKYKLFGLEQRTKTKEGLFTKGLRRRAKLLETILKNTRSIDANKDFNTVRYVYNRNLPKSLIEELKAYIDSGGKISQTTLMSLFSFFQDPELEVKKIEEDEKESIKKAQKGIYKDPRDINDDEQDDDTKDTVDKKE
;
A
#
# COMPACT_ATOMS: atom_id res chain seq x y z
N VAL A 1 26.39 -9.14 18.17
CA VAL A 1 24.94 -9.29 18.02
C VAL A 1 24.66 -10.71 17.58
N ARG A 2 23.85 -11.43 18.33
CA ARG A 2 23.45 -12.81 18.04
C ARG A 2 22.19 -12.77 17.19
N TYR A 3 22.18 -13.52 16.11
CA TYR A 3 20.96 -13.78 15.34
C TYR A 3 20.67 -15.28 15.44
N LEU A 4 19.47 -15.61 15.88
CA LEU A 4 18.98 -16.97 15.95
C LEU A 4 17.95 -17.17 14.83
N ARG A 5 18.27 -18.06 13.89
CA ARG A 5 17.30 -18.53 12.90
C ARG A 5 16.83 -19.91 13.36
N THR A 6 15.53 -20.03 13.60
CA THR A 6 14.89 -21.29 13.89
C THR A 6 14.11 -21.75 12.65
N LYS A 7 14.32 -22.96 12.19
CA LYS A 7 13.57 -23.58 11.13
C LYS A 7 13.12 -24.96 11.60
N PRO A 8 11.83 -25.30 11.55
CA PRO A 8 11.39 -26.66 11.83
C PRO A 8 11.92 -27.59 10.74
N ILE A 9 12.48 -28.72 11.14
CA ILE A 9 13.03 -29.74 10.21
C ILE A 9 12.00 -30.78 9.86
N ASP A 10 11.09 -31.13 10.78
CA ASP A 10 10.05 -32.11 10.56
C ASP A 10 8.78 -31.78 11.34
N LYS A 11 7.63 -32.17 10.81
CA LYS A 11 6.30 -31.88 11.37
C LYS A 11 5.67 -33.08 12.08
N THR A 12 6.44 -34.03 12.56
CA THR A 12 5.88 -35.10 13.37
C THR A 12 5.64 -34.65 14.80
N ASP A 13 4.44 -34.85 15.29
CA ASP A 13 3.76 -34.16 16.40
C ASP A 13 4.43 -34.26 17.80
N GLU A 14 5.50 -35.01 18.01
CA GLU A 14 6.04 -35.21 19.34
C GLU A 14 7.45 -34.65 19.58
N ASP A 15 8.25 -34.42 18.54
CA ASP A 15 9.61 -33.85 18.68
C ASP A 15 9.94 -32.86 17.55
N GLU A 16 9.33 -31.65 17.58
CA GLU A 16 9.77 -30.60 16.67
C GLU A 16 11.24 -30.28 16.89
N VAL A 17 12.10 -30.67 15.96
CA VAL A 17 13.51 -30.35 15.95
C VAL A 17 13.74 -29.05 15.18
N PHE A 18 14.40 -28.10 15.84
CA PHE A 18 14.74 -26.81 15.25
C PHE A 18 16.23 -26.74 14.96
N THR A 19 16.60 -26.22 13.80
CA THR A 19 17.97 -25.78 13.52
C THR A 19 18.16 -24.35 13.98
N VAL A 20 19.24 -24.11 14.71
CA VAL A 20 19.60 -22.79 15.20
C VAL A 20 20.96 -22.40 14.64
N ASP A 21 21.00 -21.33 13.84
CA ASP A 21 22.22 -20.79 13.26
C ASP A 21 22.67 -19.57 14.10
N LEU A 22 23.86 -19.64 14.66
CA LEU A 22 24.47 -18.55 15.40
C LEU A 22 25.52 -17.86 14.53
N PHE A 23 25.20 -16.69 14.03
CA PHE A 23 26.13 -15.88 13.24
C PHE A 23 27.06 -15.07 14.14
N THR A 24 28.35 -15.16 13.90
CA THR A 24 29.40 -14.42 14.63
C THR A 24 30.22 -13.59 13.62
N SER A 25 31.27 -12.93 14.08
CA SER A 25 32.23 -12.23 13.19
C SER A 25 33.15 -13.18 12.40
N HIS A 26 33.31 -14.43 12.84
CA HIS A 26 34.26 -15.37 12.28
C HIS A 26 33.59 -16.50 11.47
N GLY A 27 32.34 -16.80 11.76
CA GLY A 27 31.63 -17.90 11.09
C GLY A 27 30.22 -18.12 11.63
N VAL A 28 29.61 -19.15 11.15
CA VAL A 28 28.26 -19.59 11.54
C VAL A 28 28.38 -20.89 12.31
N TYR A 29 27.84 -20.92 13.52
CA TYR A 29 27.70 -22.12 14.32
C TYR A 29 26.29 -22.67 14.16
N ARG A 30 26.17 -23.96 13.88
CA ARG A 30 24.88 -24.63 13.67
C ARG A 30 24.58 -25.57 14.82
N TYR A 31 23.40 -25.42 15.38
CA TYR A 31 22.90 -26.22 16.48
C TYR A 31 21.55 -26.84 16.14
N LEU A 32 21.25 -27.92 16.84
CA LEU A 32 19.92 -28.53 16.90
C LEU A 32 19.33 -28.30 18.27
N THR A 33 18.02 -28.10 18.34
CA THR A 33 17.28 -28.01 19.60
C THR A 33 15.88 -28.53 19.43
N ASN A 34 15.24 -28.98 20.51
CA ASN A 34 13.85 -29.36 20.55
C ASN A 34 13.19 -28.79 21.81
N ARG A 35 11.86 -28.76 21.83
CA ARG A 35 11.08 -28.28 22.98
C ARG A 35 11.22 -29.19 24.19
N THR A 36 11.31 -30.49 23.98
CA THR A 36 11.38 -31.51 25.01
C THR A 36 12.63 -31.37 25.89
N ASN A 37 13.75 -30.93 25.30
CA ASN A 37 15.02 -30.70 26.01
C ASN A 37 15.18 -29.28 26.59
N GLY A 38 14.07 -28.56 26.74
CA GLY A 38 14.11 -27.18 27.28
C GLY A 38 14.93 -26.21 26.42
N LEU A 39 14.93 -26.40 25.11
CA LEU A 39 15.67 -25.60 24.14
C LEU A 39 17.20 -25.59 24.35
N LYS A 40 17.78 -26.66 24.89
CA LYS A 40 19.25 -26.79 24.97
C LYS A 40 19.83 -26.94 23.57
N LEU A 41 20.86 -26.16 23.26
CA LEU A 41 21.55 -26.16 21.99
C LEU A 41 22.53 -27.33 21.93
N THR A 42 22.35 -28.25 20.98
CA THR A 42 23.26 -29.38 20.69
C THR A 42 23.99 -29.06 19.38
N PRO A 43 25.34 -29.07 19.38
CA PRO A 43 26.11 -28.84 18.16
C PRO A 43 25.80 -29.92 17.12
N ARG A 44 25.62 -29.49 15.86
CA ARG A 44 25.43 -30.39 14.69
C ARG A 44 26.82 -30.90 14.24
N GLU A 45 26.87 -32.05 13.59
CA GLU A 45 28.05 -32.46 12.83
C GLU A 45 28.41 -31.37 11.81
N ASN A 46 29.68 -30.97 11.74
CA ASN A 46 30.13 -29.79 11.00
C ASN A 46 29.44 -28.49 11.46
N SER A 47 29.42 -28.30 12.79
CA SER A 47 28.69 -27.19 13.42
C SER A 47 29.25 -25.80 13.08
N PHE A 48 30.45 -25.68 12.57
CA PHE A 48 31.11 -24.41 12.28
C PHE A 48 31.47 -24.28 10.81
N GLU A 49 31.06 -23.15 10.21
CA GLU A 49 31.42 -22.73 8.86
C GLU A 49 32.01 -21.32 8.92
N SER A 50 33.27 -21.17 8.51
CA SER A 50 33.94 -19.87 8.49
C SER A 50 33.45 -19.02 7.33
N HIS A 51 33.44 -17.69 7.50
CA HIS A 51 33.15 -16.74 6.44
C HIS A 51 34.19 -15.59 6.43
N SER A 52 34.34 -14.97 5.26
CA SER A 52 35.36 -13.94 5.01
C SER A 52 34.86 -12.50 5.24
N PHE A 53 33.77 -12.30 5.97
CA PHE A 53 33.21 -10.96 6.17
C PHE A 53 33.91 -10.14 7.28
N GLU A 54 34.75 -10.77 8.13
CA GLU A 54 35.40 -10.18 9.29
C GLU A 54 34.46 -9.55 10.33
N ARG A 55 33.18 -9.48 10.00
CA ARG A 55 32.08 -8.97 10.84
C ARG A 55 30.88 -9.88 10.66
N MET A 56 29.94 -9.80 11.58
CA MET A 56 28.69 -10.54 11.47
C MET A 56 27.94 -10.15 10.17
N PRO A 57 27.66 -11.10 9.25
CA PRO A 57 27.13 -10.84 7.92
C PRO A 57 25.60 -10.62 7.91
N ILE A 58 25.09 -9.96 8.93
CA ILE A 58 23.69 -9.63 9.06
C ILE A 58 23.54 -8.12 9.17
N THR A 59 22.66 -7.56 8.33
CA THR A 59 22.34 -6.15 8.35
C THR A 59 20.92 -5.97 8.85
N GLU A 60 20.75 -5.17 9.88
CA GLU A 60 19.44 -4.77 10.39
C GLU A 60 18.98 -3.51 9.65
N PHE A 61 17.73 -3.55 9.19
CA PHE A 61 17.01 -2.40 8.67
C PHE A 61 15.87 -2.07 9.64
N SER A 62 16.14 -1.17 10.57
CA SER A 62 15.17 -0.77 11.59
C SER A 62 14.17 0.23 11.00
N ASN A 63 12.89 0.02 11.29
CA ASN A 63 11.82 0.96 10.91
C ASN A 63 11.91 2.27 11.72
N ASN A 64 12.27 2.17 13.00
CA ASN A 64 12.49 3.29 13.92
C ASN A 64 13.48 2.88 15.01
N GLU A 65 13.85 3.82 15.90
CA GLU A 65 14.79 3.57 16.98
C GLU A 65 14.30 2.52 17.99
N ARG A 66 12.97 2.40 18.13
CA ARG A 66 12.33 1.44 19.04
C ARG A 66 12.14 0.05 18.42
N ARG A 67 12.49 -0.13 17.14
CA ARG A 67 12.30 -1.37 16.36
C ARG A 67 10.86 -1.86 16.30
N LYS A 68 9.90 -0.95 16.32
CA LYS A 68 8.46 -1.24 16.25
C LYS A 68 7.92 -1.00 14.85
N GLY A 69 6.89 -1.77 14.49
CA GLY A 69 6.09 -1.52 13.30
C GLY A 69 5.28 -0.22 13.42
N ASP A 70 4.86 0.34 12.31
CA ASP A 70 4.09 1.59 12.29
C ASP A 70 2.69 1.41 12.86
N TYR A 71 2.11 0.24 12.66
CA TYR A 71 0.77 -0.12 13.11
C TYR A 71 0.72 -0.58 14.58
N GLU A 72 1.86 -0.95 15.19
CA GLU A 72 1.87 -1.48 16.57
C GLU A 72 1.28 -0.51 17.60
N LYS A 73 1.28 0.78 17.32
CA LYS A 73 0.67 1.79 18.21
C LYS A 73 -0.85 1.79 18.16
N VAL A 74 -1.41 1.30 17.06
CA VAL A 74 -2.85 1.38 16.75
C VAL A 74 -3.49 0.01 16.59
N ILE A 75 -2.79 -1.06 16.99
CA ILE A 75 -3.29 -2.43 16.89
C ILE A 75 -4.66 -2.57 17.57
N THR A 76 -4.82 -1.99 18.75
CA THR A 76 -6.09 -2.04 19.46
C THR A 76 -7.22 -1.30 18.75
N LEU A 77 -6.91 -0.23 18.02
CA LEU A 77 -7.90 0.49 17.20
C LEU A 77 -8.26 -0.30 15.95
N ILE A 78 -7.28 -1.00 15.37
CA ILE A 78 -7.51 -1.91 14.23
C ILE A 78 -8.40 -3.06 14.68
N ASP A 79 -8.10 -3.70 15.81
CA ASP A 79 -8.93 -4.78 16.37
C ASP A 79 -10.37 -4.31 16.65
N LEU A 80 -10.56 -3.08 17.16
CA LEU A 80 -11.88 -2.50 17.38
C LEU A 80 -12.62 -2.22 16.06
N TYR A 81 -11.90 -1.78 15.02
CA TYR A 81 -12.47 -1.57 13.70
C TYR A 81 -12.91 -2.90 13.08
N ASP A 82 -12.08 -3.93 13.14
CA ASP A 82 -12.36 -5.26 12.61
C ASP A 82 -13.55 -5.91 13.36
N ASN A 83 -13.64 -5.69 14.67
CA ASN A 83 -14.80 -6.15 15.47
C ASN A 83 -16.07 -5.42 15.04
N ALA A 84 -16.04 -4.10 14.85
CA ALA A 84 -17.19 -3.33 14.40
C ALA A 84 -17.68 -3.75 13.01
N GLU A 85 -16.77 -4.06 12.09
CA GLU A 85 -17.11 -4.60 10.77
C GLU A 85 -17.72 -6.00 10.87
N SER A 86 -17.15 -6.86 11.72
CA SER A 86 -17.67 -8.21 11.95
C SER A 86 -19.07 -8.19 12.58
N ASP A 87 -19.30 -7.31 13.55
CA ASP A 87 -20.62 -7.14 14.17
C ASP A 87 -21.64 -6.61 13.16
N THR A 88 -21.23 -5.69 12.28
CA THR A 88 -22.08 -5.20 11.18
C THR A 88 -22.45 -6.34 10.23
N ALA A 89 -21.49 -7.16 9.83
CA ALA A 89 -21.73 -8.30 8.95
C ALA A 89 -22.66 -9.35 9.60
N ASN A 90 -22.44 -9.65 10.87
CA ASN A 90 -23.31 -10.57 11.64
C ASN A 90 -24.72 -10.01 11.72
N TYR A 91 -24.87 -8.73 12.02
CA TYR A 91 -26.18 -8.09 12.06
C TYR A 91 -26.91 -8.17 10.71
N MET A 92 -26.21 -7.92 9.60
CA MET A 92 -26.79 -8.03 8.26
C MET A 92 -27.21 -9.47 7.94
N SER A 93 -26.50 -10.46 8.47
CA SER A 93 -26.88 -11.88 8.38
C SER A 93 -28.12 -12.18 9.23
N ASP A 94 -28.14 -11.69 10.48
CA ASP A 94 -29.22 -11.91 11.44
C ASP A 94 -30.54 -11.25 11.01
N LEU A 95 -30.50 -10.21 10.20
CA LEU A 95 -31.71 -9.58 9.62
C LEU A 95 -32.53 -10.56 8.77
N ASN A 96 -31.91 -11.57 8.20
CA ASN A 96 -32.59 -12.61 7.44
C ASN A 96 -33.31 -13.62 8.35
N ASP A 97 -32.93 -13.68 9.63
CA ASP A 97 -33.47 -14.64 10.64
C ASP A 97 -34.40 -13.95 11.64
N ALA A 98 -35.21 -13.01 11.18
CA ALA A 98 -36.19 -12.32 12.00
C ALA A 98 -37.13 -13.33 12.69
N MET A 99 -37.27 -13.21 14.02
CA MET A 99 -38.13 -14.07 14.79
C MET A 99 -39.59 -13.58 14.73
N LEU A 100 -40.51 -14.47 14.37
CA LEU A 100 -41.94 -14.17 14.44
C LEU A 100 -42.40 -14.23 15.89
N LEU A 101 -42.80 -13.11 16.45
CA LEU A 101 -43.46 -13.02 17.76
C LEU A 101 -44.97 -12.98 17.58
N ILE A 102 -45.65 -13.94 18.18
CA ILE A 102 -47.11 -13.98 18.26
C ILE A 102 -47.51 -13.74 19.70
N LYS A 103 -48.34 -12.74 19.95
CA LYS A 103 -48.89 -12.44 21.26
C LYS A 103 -50.36 -12.78 21.25
N GLY A 104 -50.79 -13.57 22.23
CA GLY A 104 -52.18 -13.98 22.38
C GLY A 104 -52.30 -15.40 22.89
N ASN A 105 -53.50 -15.80 23.25
CA ASN A 105 -53.77 -17.17 23.63
C ASN A 105 -54.23 -17.92 22.37
N LEU A 106 -53.27 -18.60 21.73
CA LEU A 106 -53.47 -19.28 20.44
C LEU A 106 -53.38 -20.79 20.65
N ASN A 107 -54.37 -21.51 20.16
CA ASN A 107 -54.31 -22.97 20.12
C ASN A 107 -53.73 -23.41 18.77
N LEU A 108 -52.42 -23.22 18.58
CA LEU A 108 -51.72 -23.53 17.33
C LEU A 108 -51.01 -24.87 17.41
N ASP A 109 -51.24 -25.72 16.42
CA ASP A 109 -50.44 -26.93 16.22
C ASP A 109 -49.07 -26.53 15.60
N PRO A 110 -47.93 -26.92 16.21
CA PRO A 110 -46.59 -26.64 15.68
C PRO A 110 -46.37 -27.12 14.24
N VAL A 111 -47.07 -28.18 13.81
CA VAL A 111 -46.97 -28.72 12.46
C VAL A 111 -47.65 -27.78 11.45
N GLU A 112 -48.78 -27.22 11.85
CA GLU A 112 -49.57 -26.30 11.02
C GLU A 112 -48.84 -24.94 10.86
N VAL A 113 -48.27 -24.43 11.95
CA VAL A 113 -47.43 -23.22 11.93
C VAL A 113 -46.25 -23.38 10.97
N ARG A 114 -45.62 -24.57 10.95
CA ARG A 114 -44.50 -24.84 10.03
C ARG A 114 -44.95 -24.81 8.58
N LYS A 115 -46.09 -25.42 8.24
CA LYS A 115 -46.65 -25.39 6.87
C LYS A 115 -47.03 -23.99 6.42
N GLN A 116 -47.61 -23.20 7.32
CA GLN A 116 -47.95 -21.80 7.02
C GLN A 116 -46.69 -20.94 6.81
N LYS A 117 -45.64 -21.18 7.60
CA LYS A 117 -44.35 -20.51 7.43
C LYS A 117 -43.70 -20.86 6.07
N GLU A 118 -43.77 -22.14 5.65
CA GLU A 118 -43.29 -22.58 4.35
C GLU A 118 -44.05 -21.91 3.17
N ALA A 119 -45.33 -21.64 3.39
CA ALA A 119 -46.20 -20.92 2.45
C ALA A 119 -46.06 -19.38 2.50
N ASN A 120 -45.23 -18.85 3.45
CA ASN A 120 -45.12 -17.43 3.77
C ASN A 120 -46.44 -16.74 4.15
N VAL A 121 -47.38 -17.47 4.65
CA VAL A 121 -48.69 -16.97 5.10
C VAL A 121 -48.94 -17.52 6.49
N LEU A 122 -49.27 -16.64 7.42
CA LEU A 122 -49.64 -17.02 8.79
C LEU A 122 -51.07 -16.52 9.06
N PHE A 123 -51.99 -17.46 9.26
CA PHE A 123 -53.35 -17.16 9.71
C PHE A 123 -53.42 -17.30 11.23
N LEU A 124 -53.84 -16.23 11.89
CA LEU A 124 -53.99 -16.17 13.33
C LEU A 124 -55.50 -16.09 13.67
N GLU A 125 -56.01 -17.12 14.34
CA GLU A 125 -57.40 -17.12 14.82
C GLU A 125 -57.39 -16.81 16.31
N PRO A 126 -58.14 -15.80 16.78
CA PRO A 126 -58.23 -15.50 18.19
C PRO A 126 -59.04 -16.58 18.92
N THR A 127 -58.63 -16.89 20.15
CA THR A 127 -59.37 -17.79 20.96
C THR A 127 -60.66 -17.11 21.49
N VAL A 128 -61.79 -17.73 21.28
CA VAL A 128 -63.06 -17.23 21.81
C VAL A 128 -63.29 -17.78 23.25
N TYR A 129 -63.49 -16.89 24.18
CA TYR A 129 -63.83 -17.22 25.55
C TYR A 129 -65.32 -16.99 25.73
N VAL A 130 -65.99 -18.00 26.34
CA VAL A 130 -67.37 -17.90 26.75
C VAL A 130 -67.39 -17.71 28.24
N ASP A 131 -67.95 -16.60 28.70
CA ASP A 131 -68.14 -16.37 30.16
C ASP A 131 -69.23 -17.22 30.78
N ALA A 132 -69.35 -17.17 32.12
CA ALA A 132 -70.40 -17.97 32.85
C ALA A 132 -71.81 -17.56 32.46
N GLU A 133 -72.01 -16.41 31.84
CA GLU A 133 -73.24 -15.87 31.33
C GLU A 133 -73.53 -16.21 29.86
N GLY A 134 -72.62 -16.99 29.22
CA GLY A 134 -72.73 -17.40 27.82
C GLY A 134 -72.41 -16.33 26.82
N ARG A 135 -71.65 -15.28 27.20
CA ARG A 135 -71.17 -14.22 26.26
C ARG A 135 -69.82 -14.61 25.65
N GLU A 136 -69.74 -14.54 24.37
CA GLU A 136 -68.50 -14.78 23.64
C GLU A 136 -67.63 -13.52 23.65
N THR A 137 -66.40 -13.68 24.09
CA THR A 137 -65.38 -12.62 24.04
C THR A 137 -64.19 -13.11 23.22
N GLU A 138 -63.91 -12.42 22.14
CA GLU A 138 -62.74 -12.73 21.31
C GLU A 138 -61.47 -12.16 21.96
N GLY A 139 -60.47 -13.01 22.08
CA GLY A 139 -59.14 -12.58 22.48
C GLY A 139 -58.45 -11.78 21.38
N SER A 140 -57.67 -10.80 21.77
CA SER A 140 -56.86 -10.07 20.78
C SER A 140 -55.59 -10.84 20.45
N VAL A 141 -55.34 -11.02 19.18
CA VAL A 141 -54.10 -11.64 18.65
C VAL A 141 -53.32 -10.59 17.85
N ASP A 142 -52.05 -10.46 18.15
CA ASP A 142 -51.15 -9.57 17.47
C ASP A 142 -49.90 -10.34 17.10
N GLY A 143 -49.39 -10.10 15.90
CA GLY A 143 -48.18 -10.76 15.40
C GLY A 143 -47.27 -9.78 14.69
N GLY A 144 -45.97 -9.90 14.96
CA GLY A 144 -44.98 -9.08 14.33
C GLY A 144 -43.61 -9.74 14.32
N TYR A 145 -42.76 -9.29 13.46
CA TYR A 145 -41.37 -9.76 13.47
C TYR A 145 -40.60 -8.97 14.51
N ILE A 146 -39.86 -9.68 15.37
CA ILE A 146 -38.86 -9.09 16.23
C ILE A 146 -37.52 -9.22 15.52
N TYR A 147 -36.89 -8.08 15.27
CA TYR A 147 -35.51 -8.00 14.83
C TYR A 147 -34.76 -7.10 15.77
N LYS A 148 -33.48 -7.34 15.88
CA LYS A 148 -32.57 -6.50 16.66
C LYS A 148 -32.50 -5.12 15.96
N GLN A 149 -32.87 -4.08 16.67
CA GLN A 149 -32.66 -2.72 16.13
C GLN A 149 -31.19 -2.39 16.16
N TYR A 150 -30.67 -2.01 15.02
CA TYR A 150 -29.28 -1.64 14.83
C TYR A 150 -29.19 -0.15 14.52
N ASP A 151 -28.39 0.53 15.30
CA ASP A 151 -28.10 1.92 15.03
C ASP A 151 -27.02 2.03 13.95
N VAL A 152 -27.47 2.04 12.69
CA VAL A 152 -26.60 2.13 11.52
C VAL A 152 -25.77 3.43 11.59
N GLN A 153 -26.40 4.55 11.92
CA GLN A 153 -25.70 5.85 11.94
C GLN A 153 -24.63 5.91 13.03
N GLY A 154 -24.95 5.44 14.23
CA GLY A 154 -24.00 5.38 15.33
C GLY A 154 -22.82 4.45 15.03
N THR A 155 -23.08 3.31 14.40
CA THR A 155 -22.01 2.37 14.04
C THR A 155 -21.12 2.90 12.93
N GLU A 156 -21.67 3.48 11.88
CA GLU A 156 -20.87 4.11 10.83
C GLU A 156 -20.06 5.29 11.38
N ALA A 157 -20.64 6.15 12.19
CA ALA A 157 -19.90 7.23 12.85
C ALA A 157 -18.77 6.73 13.75
N TYR A 158 -18.97 5.58 14.43
CA TYR A 158 -17.93 4.93 15.22
C TYR A 158 -16.78 4.39 14.35
N LYS A 159 -17.10 3.69 13.25
CA LYS A 159 -16.11 3.20 12.29
C LYS A 159 -15.31 4.33 11.65
N ASP A 160 -15.96 5.41 11.27
CA ASP A 160 -15.32 6.60 10.72
C ASP A 160 -14.38 7.24 11.73
N ARG A 161 -14.78 7.30 13.00
CA ARG A 161 -13.92 7.79 14.07
C ARG A 161 -12.69 6.93 14.26
N LEU A 162 -12.85 5.60 14.33
CA LEU A 162 -11.73 4.66 14.44
C LEU A 162 -10.77 4.78 13.26
N ASN A 163 -11.31 4.85 12.03
CA ASN A 163 -10.51 5.06 10.82
C ASN A 163 -9.71 6.36 10.88
N SER A 164 -10.36 7.46 11.28
CA SER A 164 -9.69 8.75 11.45
C SER A 164 -8.57 8.69 12.50
N ASP A 165 -8.83 8.08 13.65
CA ASP A 165 -7.86 7.94 14.74
C ASP A 165 -6.67 7.06 14.32
N ILE A 166 -6.90 5.96 13.58
CA ILE A 166 -5.83 5.12 13.02
C ILE A 166 -4.92 5.95 12.10
N HIS A 167 -5.50 6.71 11.18
CA HIS A 167 -4.74 7.57 10.27
C HIS A 167 -3.99 8.67 11.02
N MET A 168 -4.61 9.31 12.01
CA MET A 168 -4.02 10.35 12.81
C MET A 168 -2.81 9.83 13.62
N PHE A 169 -2.96 8.74 14.36
CA PHE A 169 -1.87 8.20 15.19
C PHE A 169 -0.76 7.55 14.37
N THR A 170 -1.05 7.05 13.17
CA THR A 170 -0.03 6.57 12.25
C THR A 170 0.63 7.69 11.44
N ASN A 171 0.18 8.94 11.55
CA ASN A 171 0.59 10.05 10.69
C ASN A 171 0.53 9.69 9.19
N THR A 172 -0.45 8.90 8.82
CA THR A 172 -0.68 8.48 7.43
C THR A 172 -1.92 9.21 6.94
N PRO A 173 -1.84 9.99 5.86
CA PRO A 173 -3.00 10.73 5.37
C PRO A 173 -4.08 9.76 4.89
N ASN A 174 -5.33 10.06 5.22
CA ASN A 174 -6.47 9.34 4.66
C ASN A 174 -6.73 9.88 3.24
N MET A 175 -6.40 9.08 2.22
CA MET A 175 -6.57 9.48 0.82
C MET A 175 -8.03 9.49 0.36
N LYS A 176 -8.95 8.91 1.16
CA LYS A 176 -10.40 8.94 0.92
C LYS A 176 -11.07 10.19 1.50
N ASP A 177 -10.37 10.96 2.33
CA ASP A 177 -10.90 12.19 2.91
C ASP A 177 -11.16 13.21 1.79
N ASP A 178 -12.34 13.84 1.80
CA ASP A 178 -12.74 14.92 0.87
C ASP A 178 -11.73 16.06 0.82
N ASN A 179 -10.97 16.24 1.89
CA ASN A 179 -9.84 17.15 1.94
C ASN A 179 -8.70 16.81 0.97
N PHE A 180 -8.64 15.60 0.42
CA PHE A 180 -7.67 15.19 -0.61
C PHE A 180 -8.26 15.17 -2.02
N SER A 181 -9.60 15.21 -2.18
CA SER A 181 -10.30 15.08 -3.45
C SER A 181 -10.49 16.39 -4.23
N GLY A 182 -10.07 17.53 -3.68
CA GLY A 182 -10.23 18.85 -4.31
C GLY A 182 -9.02 19.34 -5.09
N THR A 183 -9.22 20.36 -5.92
CA THR A 183 -8.17 21.16 -6.59
C THR A 183 -7.38 21.98 -5.58
N GLN A 184 -6.63 21.32 -4.71
CA GLN A 184 -5.79 22.00 -3.74
C GLN A 184 -4.42 22.33 -4.34
N SER A 185 -3.88 23.49 -3.94
CA SER A 185 -2.53 23.89 -4.36
C SER A 185 -1.50 22.88 -3.88
N GLY A 186 -0.44 22.66 -4.66
CA GLY A 186 0.66 21.76 -4.30
C GLY A 186 1.28 22.08 -2.93
N GLU A 187 1.21 23.32 -2.48
CA GLU A 187 1.66 23.73 -1.14
C GLU A 187 0.75 23.20 -0.02
N ALA A 188 -0.56 23.31 -0.18
CA ALA A 188 -1.51 22.78 0.81
C ALA A 188 -1.33 21.26 0.97
N MET A 189 -1.09 20.55 -0.13
CA MET A 189 -0.79 19.12 -0.11
C MET A 189 0.50 18.80 0.64
N LYS A 190 1.57 19.59 0.48
CA LYS A 190 2.82 19.43 1.23
C LYS A 190 2.62 19.56 2.74
N TYR A 191 1.80 20.51 3.18
CA TYR A 191 1.48 20.67 4.61
C TYR A 191 0.71 19.46 5.16
N LYS A 192 -0.24 18.92 4.41
CA LYS A 192 -0.99 17.71 4.82
C LYS A 192 -0.09 16.47 4.90
N LEU A 193 0.92 16.38 4.06
CA LEU A 193 1.87 15.27 4.03
C LEU A 193 3.07 15.48 4.97
N PHE A 194 3.15 16.62 5.67
CA PHE A 194 4.30 16.95 6.51
C PHE A 194 4.62 15.87 7.56
N GLY A 195 3.60 15.36 8.27
CA GLY A 195 3.77 14.31 9.28
C GLY A 195 4.34 13.00 8.68
N LEU A 196 3.82 12.60 7.51
CA LEU A 196 4.32 11.44 6.76
C LEU A 196 5.76 11.68 6.30
N GLU A 197 6.08 12.86 5.81
CA GLU A 197 7.42 13.21 5.33
C GLU A 197 8.46 13.17 6.47
N GLN A 198 8.14 13.68 7.65
CA GLN A 198 9.04 13.61 8.81
C GLN A 198 9.32 12.16 9.24
N ARG A 199 8.30 11.31 9.25
CA ARG A 199 8.48 9.87 9.51
C ARG A 199 9.35 9.21 8.44
N THR A 200 9.11 9.54 7.19
CA THR A 200 9.87 8.99 6.06
C THR A 200 11.34 9.38 6.15
N LYS A 201 11.67 10.63 6.49
CA LYS A 201 13.05 11.07 6.71
C LYS A 201 13.76 10.29 7.83
N THR A 202 13.06 10.01 8.93
CA THR A 202 13.61 9.19 10.01
C THR A 202 13.92 7.77 9.53
N LYS A 203 12.98 7.16 8.79
CA LYS A 203 13.18 5.83 8.19
C LYS A 203 14.33 5.80 7.19
N GLU A 204 14.45 6.81 6.34
CA GLU A 204 15.56 6.93 5.39
C GLU A 204 16.92 6.99 6.09
N GLY A 205 17.01 7.73 7.19
CA GLY A 205 18.23 7.78 7.99
C GLY A 205 18.63 6.40 8.52
N LEU A 206 17.68 5.64 9.06
CA LEU A 206 17.92 4.29 9.58
C LEU A 206 18.18 3.29 8.44
N PHE A 207 17.45 3.39 7.35
CA PHE A 207 17.65 2.56 6.16
C PHE A 207 19.03 2.80 5.54
N THR A 208 19.45 4.07 5.41
CA THR A 208 20.80 4.44 4.96
C THR A 208 21.88 3.84 5.84
N LYS A 209 21.66 3.83 7.17
CA LYS A 209 22.58 3.18 8.12
C LYS A 209 22.73 1.68 7.82
N GLY A 210 21.61 1.00 7.53
CA GLY A 210 21.62 -0.40 7.10
C GLY A 210 22.37 -0.60 5.78
N LEU A 211 22.08 0.24 4.77
CA LEU A 211 22.73 0.19 3.46
C LEU A 211 24.26 0.40 3.57
N ARG A 212 24.71 1.38 4.36
CA ARG A 212 26.13 1.62 4.60
C ARG A 212 26.81 0.41 5.26
N ARG A 213 26.15 -0.21 6.24
CA ARG A 213 26.65 -1.45 6.84
C ARG A 213 26.76 -2.57 5.82
N ARG A 214 25.75 -2.76 4.99
CA ARG A 214 25.74 -3.75 3.90
C ARG A 214 26.85 -3.48 2.89
N ALA A 215 27.00 -2.23 2.46
CA ALA A 215 28.08 -1.83 1.55
C ALA A 215 29.47 -2.15 2.11
N LYS A 216 29.67 -1.90 3.42
CA LYS A 216 30.92 -2.20 4.11
C LYS A 216 31.22 -3.71 4.21
N LEU A 217 30.19 -4.54 4.40
CA LEU A 217 30.35 -6.01 4.36
C LEU A 217 30.71 -6.48 2.95
N LEU A 218 30.07 -5.93 1.92
CA LEU A 218 30.40 -6.23 0.53
C LEU A 218 31.82 -5.78 0.17
N GLU A 219 32.23 -4.59 0.58
CA GLU A 219 33.59 -4.08 0.42
C GLU A 219 34.62 -5.06 0.99
N THR A 220 34.41 -5.53 2.23
CA THR A 220 35.33 -6.46 2.89
C THR A 220 35.46 -7.76 2.08
N ILE A 221 34.35 -8.37 1.64
CA ILE A 221 34.42 -9.62 0.87
C ILE A 221 35.07 -9.42 -0.50
N LEU A 222 34.78 -8.30 -1.18
CA LEU A 222 35.34 -8.00 -2.51
C LEU A 222 36.84 -7.73 -2.41
N LYS A 223 37.32 -7.10 -1.34
CA LYS A 223 38.76 -6.91 -1.08
C LYS A 223 39.43 -8.26 -0.76
N ASN A 224 38.82 -9.10 0.07
CA ASN A 224 39.36 -10.41 0.43
C ASN A 224 39.43 -11.37 -0.76
N THR A 225 38.46 -11.27 -1.71
CA THR A 225 38.47 -12.03 -2.95
C THR A 225 39.31 -11.37 -4.07
N ARG A 226 39.98 -10.25 -3.81
CA ARG A 226 40.75 -9.46 -4.78
C ARG A 226 39.94 -9.04 -6.03
N SER A 227 38.62 -8.91 -5.87
CA SER A 227 37.73 -8.48 -6.97
C SER A 227 37.76 -6.96 -7.15
N ILE A 228 38.22 -6.21 -6.16
CA ILE A 228 38.40 -4.76 -6.20
C ILE A 228 39.75 -4.34 -5.59
N ASP A 229 40.23 -3.15 -5.99
CA ASP A 229 41.45 -2.59 -5.40
C ASP A 229 41.26 -2.29 -3.92
N ALA A 230 42.34 -2.51 -3.13
CA ALA A 230 42.33 -2.29 -1.69
C ALA A 230 42.01 -0.82 -1.30
N ASN A 231 42.29 0.13 -2.20
CA ASN A 231 42.08 1.57 -1.98
C ASN A 231 40.65 2.04 -2.23
N LYS A 232 39.78 1.18 -2.78
CA LYS A 232 38.36 1.56 -3.00
C LYS A 232 37.61 1.54 -1.67
N ASP A 233 36.87 2.62 -1.41
CA ASP A 233 36.04 2.80 -0.23
C ASP A 233 34.57 3.03 -0.63
N PHE A 234 33.69 2.15 -0.16
CA PHE A 234 32.24 2.24 -0.40
C PHE A 234 31.55 3.24 0.53
N ASN A 235 32.25 3.86 1.47
CA ASN A 235 31.71 4.93 2.29
C ASN A 235 31.36 6.20 1.47
N THR A 236 31.95 6.34 0.27
CA THR A 236 31.70 7.44 -0.65
C THR A 236 30.35 7.31 -1.40
N VAL A 237 29.70 6.16 -1.33
CA VAL A 237 28.40 5.93 -2.00
C VAL A 237 27.34 6.82 -1.39
N ARG A 238 26.72 7.65 -2.23
CA ARG A 238 25.61 8.51 -1.87
C ARG A 238 24.30 7.82 -2.21
N TYR A 239 23.40 7.69 -1.22
CA TYR A 239 22.06 7.16 -1.41
C TYR A 239 21.10 8.33 -1.62
N VAL A 240 20.35 8.34 -2.72
CA VAL A 240 19.37 9.36 -3.07
C VAL A 240 17.99 8.74 -3.02
N TYR A 241 17.09 9.38 -2.28
CA TYR A 241 15.72 8.95 -2.15
C TYR A 241 14.81 9.96 -2.85
N ASN A 242 14.09 9.52 -3.86
CA ASN A 242 13.14 10.34 -4.58
C ASN A 242 11.73 10.12 -4.06
N ARG A 243 10.99 11.20 -3.86
CA ARG A 243 9.57 11.15 -3.51
C ARG A 243 8.74 11.02 -4.77
N ASN A 244 7.94 9.98 -4.83
CA ASN A 244 6.96 9.81 -5.91
C ASN A 244 5.63 10.50 -5.53
N LEU A 245 5.69 11.80 -5.22
CA LEU A 245 4.50 12.60 -4.97
C LEU A 245 3.92 13.07 -6.30
N PRO A 246 2.59 13.07 -6.48
CA PRO A 246 1.98 13.68 -7.64
C PRO A 246 2.32 15.17 -7.64
N LYS A 247 3.12 15.59 -8.61
CA LYS A 247 3.48 16.98 -8.83
C LYS A 247 2.68 17.49 -10.01
N SER A 248 2.19 18.71 -9.90
CA SER A 248 1.61 19.39 -11.03
C SER A 248 2.72 19.80 -12.00
N LEU A 249 2.82 19.13 -13.13
CA LEU A 249 3.76 19.48 -14.21
C LEU A 249 3.61 20.95 -14.65
N ILE A 250 2.39 21.47 -14.54
CA ILE A 250 2.08 22.87 -14.90
C ILE A 250 2.68 23.84 -13.88
N GLU A 251 2.63 23.53 -12.58
CA GLU A 251 3.23 24.37 -11.53
C GLU A 251 4.77 24.36 -11.62
N GLU A 252 5.36 23.20 -11.89
CA GLU A 252 6.79 23.08 -12.11
C GLU A 252 7.24 23.87 -13.36
N LEU A 253 6.48 23.78 -14.45
CA LEU A 253 6.74 24.54 -15.68
C LEU A 253 6.59 26.05 -15.46
N LYS A 254 5.61 26.49 -14.70
CA LYS A 254 5.46 27.92 -14.32
C LYS A 254 6.63 28.40 -13.48
N ALA A 255 7.03 27.65 -12.46
CA ALA A 255 8.19 27.97 -11.64
C ALA A 255 9.48 28.07 -12.49
N TYR A 256 9.60 27.27 -13.55
CA TYR A 256 10.68 27.38 -14.53
C TYR A 256 10.67 28.70 -15.30
N ILE A 257 9.53 29.04 -15.86
CA ILE A 257 9.34 30.27 -16.63
C ILE A 257 9.58 31.50 -15.75
N ASP A 258 9.05 31.50 -14.51
CA ASP A 258 9.14 32.59 -13.55
C ASP A 258 10.57 32.77 -13.02
N SER A 259 11.39 31.71 -12.98
CA SER A 259 12.80 31.79 -12.53
C SER A 259 13.72 32.48 -13.53
N GLY A 260 13.24 32.84 -14.73
CA GLY A 260 13.92 33.67 -15.68
C GLY A 260 15.26 33.12 -16.20
N GLY A 261 15.43 31.82 -16.27
CA GLY A 261 16.58 31.16 -16.89
C GLY A 261 17.89 31.23 -16.11
N LYS A 262 17.87 31.60 -14.83
CA LYS A 262 19.07 31.67 -13.97
C LYS A 262 19.57 30.32 -13.48
N ILE A 263 18.83 29.26 -13.72
CA ILE A 263 19.21 27.89 -13.38
C ILE A 263 19.67 27.17 -14.64
N SER A 264 20.71 26.35 -14.55
CA SER A 264 21.20 25.62 -15.72
C SER A 264 20.08 24.71 -16.28
N GLN A 265 20.02 24.58 -17.59
CA GLN A 265 19.03 23.79 -18.29
C GLN A 265 19.02 22.32 -17.82
N THR A 266 20.21 21.77 -17.56
CA THR A 266 20.39 20.42 -17.00
C THR A 266 19.79 20.29 -15.59
N THR A 267 20.03 21.26 -14.72
CA THR A 267 19.48 21.26 -13.35
C THR A 267 17.97 21.38 -13.38
N LEU A 268 17.44 22.18 -14.28
CA LEU A 268 16.01 22.38 -14.43
C LEU A 268 15.31 21.14 -14.93
N MET A 269 15.86 20.49 -15.96
CA MET A 269 15.34 19.21 -16.45
C MET A 269 15.39 18.11 -15.38
N SER A 270 16.39 18.13 -14.51
CA SER A 270 16.47 17.18 -13.38
C SER A 270 15.37 17.32 -12.33
N LEU A 271 14.67 18.45 -12.30
CA LEU A 271 13.52 18.67 -11.43
C LEU A 271 12.23 18.03 -11.96
N PHE A 272 12.18 17.69 -13.24
CA PHE A 272 11.01 17.07 -13.85
C PHE A 272 11.15 15.56 -13.87
N SER A 273 10.13 14.87 -13.38
CA SER A 273 10.12 13.42 -13.24
C SER A 273 10.08 12.64 -14.57
N PHE A 274 9.76 13.30 -15.68
CA PHE A 274 9.68 12.66 -17.00
C PHE A 274 11.00 12.65 -17.78
N PHE A 275 12.01 13.46 -17.36
CA PHE A 275 13.35 13.37 -17.92
C PHE A 275 14.19 12.35 -17.15
N GLN A 276 14.47 11.21 -17.75
CA GLN A 276 15.28 10.16 -17.12
C GLN A 276 16.78 10.51 -17.12
N ASP A 277 17.23 11.20 -18.16
CA ASP A 277 18.63 11.64 -18.32
C ASP A 277 18.68 13.08 -18.87
N PRO A 278 18.76 14.09 -17.97
CA PRO A 278 18.79 15.49 -18.35
C PRO A 278 20.01 15.89 -19.20
N GLU A 279 21.15 15.22 -19.01
CA GLU A 279 22.36 15.53 -19.77
C GLU A 279 22.26 15.08 -21.23
N LEU A 280 21.62 13.94 -21.44
CA LEU A 280 21.38 13.41 -22.79
C LEU A 280 20.35 14.24 -23.54
N GLU A 281 19.36 14.77 -22.83
CA GLU A 281 18.33 15.63 -23.42
C GLU A 281 18.89 17.01 -23.85
N VAL A 282 19.78 17.60 -23.06
CA VAL A 282 20.47 18.83 -23.42
C VAL A 282 21.31 18.66 -24.70
N LYS A 283 22.01 17.51 -24.84
CA LYS A 283 22.78 17.21 -26.05
C LYS A 283 21.88 17.09 -27.28
N LYS A 284 20.73 16.46 -27.17
CA LYS A 284 19.75 16.37 -28.27
C LYS A 284 19.28 17.77 -28.73
N ILE A 285 18.94 18.63 -27.75
CA ILE A 285 18.52 20.00 -28.05
C ILE A 285 19.63 20.76 -28.79
N GLU A 286 20.89 20.64 -28.35
CA GLU A 286 22.01 21.26 -29.04
C GLU A 286 22.22 20.70 -30.45
N GLU A 287 21.99 19.41 -30.66
CA GLU A 287 22.07 18.77 -31.98
C GLU A 287 20.93 19.27 -32.90
N ASP A 288 19.73 19.35 -32.41
CA ASP A 288 18.54 19.85 -33.14
C ASP A 288 18.73 21.35 -33.51
N GLU A 289 19.28 22.17 -32.60
CA GLU A 289 19.61 23.56 -32.89
C GLU A 289 20.68 23.68 -33.99
N LYS A 290 21.72 22.87 -33.95
CA LYS A 290 22.77 22.83 -35.01
C LYS A 290 22.20 22.37 -36.35
N GLU A 291 21.26 21.38 -36.34
CA GLU A 291 20.59 20.97 -37.58
C GLU A 291 19.66 22.07 -38.14
N SER A 292 18.93 22.75 -37.26
CA SER A 292 18.03 23.85 -37.68
C SER A 292 18.81 25.03 -38.27
N ILE A 293 19.93 25.39 -37.67
CA ILE A 293 20.85 26.41 -38.20
C ILE A 293 21.43 25.99 -39.55
N LYS A 294 21.83 24.71 -39.72
CA LYS A 294 22.33 24.20 -41.02
C LYS A 294 21.23 24.22 -42.09
N LYS A 295 19.98 23.89 -41.74
CA LYS A 295 18.83 23.96 -42.66
C LYS A 295 18.51 25.41 -43.05
N ALA A 296 18.57 26.34 -42.09
CA ALA A 296 18.37 27.76 -42.35
C ALA A 296 19.49 28.34 -43.22
N GLN A 297 20.74 27.97 -42.98
CA GLN A 297 21.88 28.38 -43.83
C GLN A 297 21.79 27.82 -45.25
N LYS A 298 21.34 26.59 -45.45
CA LYS A 298 21.06 26.01 -46.79
C LYS A 298 19.92 26.70 -47.50
N GLY A 299 18.90 27.18 -46.76
CA GLY A 299 17.79 27.94 -47.33
C GLY A 299 18.16 29.35 -47.78
N ILE A 300 19.21 29.94 -47.20
CA ILE A 300 19.71 31.28 -47.57
C ILE A 300 20.64 31.22 -48.81
N TYR A 301 21.30 30.09 -49.05
CA TYR A 301 22.13 29.85 -50.24
C TYR A 301 21.42 28.95 -51.25
N LYS A 302 20.23 29.34 -51.74
CA LYS A 302 19.74 28.84 -53.02
C LYS A 302 20.46 29.64 -54.10
N ASP A 303 21.30 28.97 -54.89
CA ASP A 303 21.95 29.51 -56.09
C ASP A 303 20.83 30.04 -57.01
N PRO A 304 20.93 31.28 -57.52
CA PRO A 304 19.90 31.80 -58.46
C PRO A 304 19.75 30.98 -59.72
N ARG A 305 20.56 29.95 -59.94
CA ARG A 305 20.48 29.03 -61.08
C ARG A 305 19.49 27.86 -60.92
N ASP A 306 19.00 27.60 -59.70
CA ASP A 306 18.06 26.49 -59.41
C ASP A 306 16.59 26.93 -59.44
N ILE A 307 16.28 28.14 -59.94
CA ILE A 307 14.87 28.66 -59.97
C ILE A 307 14.10 28.27 -61.25
N ASN A 308 14.74 27.58 -62.19
CA ASN A 308 14.12 27.38 -63.51
C ASN A 308 13.57 25.97 -63.82
N ASP A 309 13.53 25.04 -62.86
CA ASP A 309 13.08 23.67 -63.18
C ASP A 309 11.73 23.22 -62.54
N ASP A 310 11.01 24.09 -61.82
CA ASP A 310 9.74 23.73 -61.14
C ASP A 310 8.49 24.43 -61.71
N GLU A 311 8.49 24.79 -63.07
CA GLU A 311 7.26 25.17 -63.76
C GLU A 311 7.04 24.27 -64.99
N GLN A 312 6.58 23.04 -64.76
CA GLN A 312 5.77 22.26 -65.71
C GLN A 312 5.42 20.92 -65.10
N ASP A 313 4.31 20.85 -64.48
CA ASP A 313 3.29 19.82 -64.69
C ASP A 313 2.12 20.07 -63.74
N ASP A 314 1.27 20.95 -64.25
CA ASP A 314 -0.08 21.07 -63.79
C ASP A 314 -0.98 20.33 -64.75
N ASP A 315 -2.09 20.04 -64.25
CA ASP A 315 -3.36 19.60 -64.82
C ASP A 315 -3.71 18.12 -64.77
N THR A 316 -4.84 18.06 -64.17
CA THR A 316 -5.93 17.06 -64.32
C THR A 316 -5.99 15.90 -63.30
N LYS A 317 -6.87 15.96 -62.31
CA LYS A 317 -8.26 15.45 -62.39
C LYS A 317 -9.02 15.60 -61.08
N ASP A 318 -10.05 16.44 -61.20
CA ASP A 318 -11.31 16.27 -60.46
C ASP A 318 -11.87 14.84 -60.56
N THR A 319 -12.42 14.38 -59.49
CA THR A 319 -13.80 13.88 -59.37
C THR A 319 -13.94 13.12 -58.04
N VAL A 320 -14.76 13.69 -57.15
CA VAL A 320 -16.07 13.17 -56.72
C VAL A 320 -16.08 11.68 -56.30
N ASP A 321 -16.26 11.40 -55.04
CA ASP A 321 -17.51 10.79 -54.59
C ASP A 321 -17.75 10.87 -53.08
N LYS A 322 -18.98 11.25 -52.79
CA LYS A 322 -19.69 11.20 -51.54
C LYS A 322 -20.17 9.77 -51.25
N LYS A 323 -20.45 9.54 -49.96
CA LYS A 323 -21.26 8.46 -49.31
C LYS A 323 -20.38 7.38 -48.71
N GLU A 324 -20.58 7.02 -47.47
CA GLU A 324 -21.72 6.98 -46.53
C GLU A 324 -21.25 7.21 -45.08
#